data_6f1d7588df29bc4b8b81132144ee8a19
#
_entry.id   6f1d7588df29bc4b8b81132144ee8a19
#
_cell.length_a   1.000
_cell.length_b   1.000
_cell.length_c   1.000
_cell.angle_alpha   90.00
_cell.angle_beta   90.00
_cell.angle_gamma   90.00
#
_symmetry.space_group_name_H-M   'P 1'
#
loop_
_entity.id
_entity.type
_entity.pdbx_description
1 polymer ?
#
loop_
_entity_poly.entity_id
_entity_poly.type
_entity_poly.pdbx_seq_one_letter_code
_entity_poly.pdbx_strand_id
1 'polypeptide(L)'
;VGSFLSGGIDSTAIATLAKRHNPDLLTFTTGFEREGYSEVDVAAESAEAIGVEHIVKIVSPEEYAESIPKIMWYLDNPVADPSLVPLYFVAQEARKHVKVVLSGEGADELFGGYTIYKEPLSLAPFEKIPSPLRRGLGKLSQVLPEGMKGKSLLNRGSMTMEERYYGNARSFNFEQMQRVIPWAKREWDHREVTAPIYAQSEDFDPVARMQHLDLFTWMRGDILVKADKINICLLYTSDAADEGL
;
A
#
# COMPACT_ATOMS: atom_id res chain seq x y z
N VAL A 1 -21.82 -9.62 -8.73
CA VAL A 1 -20.89 -8.76 -7.99
C VAL A 1 -20.23 -9.59 -6.90
N GLY A 2 -18.93 -9.47 -6.73
CA GLY A 2 -18.18 -10.12 -5.67
C GLY A 2 -17.40 -9.13 -4.82
N SER A 3 -16.65 -9.61 -3.83
CA SER A 3 -15.75 -8.80 -3.02
C SER A 3 -14.47 -9.57 -2.73
N PHE A 4 -13.32 -8.91 -2.79
CA PHE A 4 -12.09 -9.45 -2.23
C PHE A 4 -12.19 -9.41 -0.70
N LEU A 5 -11.73 -10.46 -0.03
CA LEU A 5 -11.81 -10.60 1.42
C LEU A 5 -10.48 -11.13 1.95
N SER A 6 -9.76 -10.31 2.72
CA SER A 6 -8.50 -10.69 3.36
C SER A 6 -8.65 -11.04 4.85
N GLY A 7 -9.85 -10.83 5.41
CA GLY A 7 -10.07 -10.89 6.85
C GLY A 7 -9.62 -9.62 7.60
N GLY A 8 -9.02 -8.65 6.91
CA GLY A 8 -8.77 -7.32 7.43
C GLY A 8 -10.08 -6.53 7.62
N ILE A 9 -10.05 -5.50 8.49
CA ILE A 9 -11.23 -4.70 8.84
C ILE A 9 -11.88 -4.06 7.61
N ASP A 10 -11.08 -3.56 6.67
CA ASP A 10 -11.55 -2.81 5.51
C ASP A 10 -12.32 -3.70 4.53
N SER A 11 -11.71 -4.82 4.12
CA SER A 11 -12.34 -5.79 3.23
C SER A 11 -13.58 -6.42 3.85
N THR A 12 -13.54 -6.69 5.16
CA THR A 12 -14.68 -7.25 5.90
C THR A 12 -15.83 -6.25 6.00
N ALA A 13 -15.54 -4.96 6.25
CA ALA A 13 -16.55 -3.90 6.28
C ALA A 13 -17.25 -3.73 4.92
N ILE A 14 -16.47 -3.72 3.82
CA ILE A 14 -16.99 -3.62 2.46
C ILE A 14 -17.88 -4.82 2.14
N ALA A 15 -17.40 -6.05 2.40
CA ALA A 15 -18.19 -7.27 2.15
C ALA A 15 -19.47 -7.28 2.99
N THR A 16 -19.43 -6.85 4.25
CA THR A 16 -20.59 -6.75 5.14
C THR A 16 -21.64 -5.76 4.60
N LEU A 17 -21.20 -4.60 4.13
CA LEU A 17 -22.10 -3.61 3.54
C LEU A 17 -22.67 -4.09 2.22
N ALA A 18 -21.84 -4.68 1.36
CA ALA A 18 -22.26 -5.22 0.07
C ALA A 18 -23.30 -6.34 0.21
N LYS A 19 -23.15 -7.22 1.20
CA LYS A 19 -24.11 -8.30 1.50
C LYS A 19 -25.51 -7.78 1.78
N ARG A 20 -25.64 -6.60 2.38
CA ARG A 20 -26.96 -6.00 2.64
C ARG A 20 -27.72 -5.65 1.36
N HIS A 21 -27.00 -5.39 0.26
CA HIS A 21 -27.55 -5.01 -1.03
C HIS A 21 -27.52 -6.14 -2.06
N ASN A 22 -26.67 -7.14 -1.85
CA ASN A 22 -26.55 -8.32 -2.70
C ASN A 22 -26.53 -9.59 -1.84
N PRO A 23 -27.67 -10.25 -1.62
CA PRO A 23 -27.75 -11.49 -0.84
C PRO A 23 -26.89 -12.64 -1.37
N ASP A 24 -26.62 -12.66 -2.68
CA ASP A 24 -25.81 -13.68 -3.35
C ASP A 24 -24.35 -13.23 -3.55
N LEU A 25 -23.84 -12.38 -2.65
CA LEU A 25 -22.46 -11.89 -2.71
C LEU A 25 -21.48 -13.06 -2.57
N LEU A 26 -20.55 -13.16 -3.53
CA LEU A 26 -19.40 -14.05 -3.46
C LEU A 26 -18.17 -13.31 -2.93
N THR A 27 -17.37 -13.97 -2.12
CA THR A 27 -16.10 -13.43 -1.63
C THR A 27 -14.93 -14.28 -2.07
N PHE A 28 -13.79 -13.63 -2.31
CA PHE A 28 -12.60 -14.28 -2.89
C PHE A 28 -11.35 -13.95 -2.07
N THR A 29 -10.52 -14.98 -1.84
CA THR A 29 -9.21 -14.85 -1.19
C THR A 29 -8.16 -15.69 -1.90
N THR A 30 -6.91 -15.22 -1.86
CA THR A 30 -5.74 -16.01 -2.27
C THR A 30 -4.96 -16.45 -1.04
N GLY A 31 -4.66 -17.74 -0.97
CA GLY A 31 -3.77 -18.33 0.02
C GLY A 31 -2.48 -18.85 -0.62
N PHE A 32 -1.50 -19.14 0.22
CA PHE A 32 -0.23 -19.71 -0.19
C PHE A 32 0.03 -21.02 0.56
N GLU A 33 0.73 -21.96 -0.09
CA GLU A 33 1.10 -23.27 0.51
C GLU A 33 2.16 -23.15 1.62
N ARG A 34 2.43 -21.94 2.12
CA ARG A 34 3.43 -21.68 3.15
C ARG A 34 2.76 -21.31 4.46
N GLU A 35 3.02 -22.08 5.50
CA GLU A 35 2.53 -21.81 6.85
C GLU A 35 2.94 -20.40 7.34
N GLY A 36 2.01 -19.71 8.02
CA GLY A 36 2.22 -18.38 8.60
C GLY A 36 2.16 -17.22 7.61
N TYR A 37 1.88 -17.48 6.33
CA TYR A 37 1.75 -16.45 5.30
C TYR A 37 0.37 -16.43 4.64
N SER A 38 -0.57 -17.22 5.14
CA SER A 38 -1.91 -17.29 4.58
C SER A 38 -2.92 -16.60 5.50
N GLU A 39 -3.67 -15.68 4.96
CA GLU A 39 -4.79 -15.02 5.65
C GLU A 39 -6.12 -15.78 5.44
N VAL A 40 -6.07 -16.98 4.86
CA VAL A 40 -7.25 -17.75 4.46
C VAL A 40 -8.15 -18.06 5.64
N ASP A 41 -7.57 -18.47 6.80
CA ASP A 41 -8.36 -18.84 7.97
C ASP A 41 -9.14 -17.63 8.51
N VAL A 42 -8.50 -16.47 8.61
CA VAL A 42 -9.12 -15.23 9.08
C VAL A 42 -10.18 -14.74 8.10
N ALA A 43 -9.92 -14.89 6.79
CA ALA A 43 -10.90 -14.56 5.76
C ALA A 43 -12.10 -15.50 5.79
N ALA A 44 -11.87 -16.80 6.03
CA ALA A 44 -12.95 -17.79 6.16
C ALA A 44 -13.84 -17.52 7.38
N GLU A 45 -13.24 -17.22 8.55
CA GLU A 45 -13.98 -16.81 9.75
C GLU A 45 -14.83 -15.56 9.49
N SER A 46 -14.26 -14.58 8.78
CA SER A 46 -14.98 -13.35 8.40
C SER A 46 -16.14 -13.64 7.44
N ALA A 47 -15.93 -14.51 6.46
CA ALA A 47 -16.96 -14.90 5.50
C ALA A 47 -18.12 -15.65 6.19
N GLU A 48 -17.80 -16.55 7.11
CA GLU A 48 -18.80 -17.26 7.94
C GLU A 48 -19.61 -16.28 8.78
N ALA A 49 -18.95 -15.34 9.46
CA ALA A 49 -19.60 -14.32 10.27
C ALA A 49 -20.54 -13.40 9.47
N ILE A 50 -20.17 -13.08 8.23
CA ILE A 50 -21.01 -12.27 7.30
C ILE A 50 -22.15 -13.13 6.70
N GLY A 51 -21.97 -14.45 6.62
CA GLY A 51 -22.89 -15.37 5.96
C GLY A 51 -22.82 -15.31 4.44
N VAL A 52 -21.63 -15.28 3.87
CA VAL A 52 -21.37 -15.24 2.41
C VAL A 52 -20.63 -16.49 1.95
N GLU A 53 -20.83 -16.86 0.68
CA GLU A 53 -20.04 -17.90 0.05
C GLU A 53 -18.60 -17.38 -0.16
N HIS A 54 -17.61 -18.23 0.18
CA HIS A 54 -16.20 -17.88 0.15
C HIS A 54 -15.40 -18.81 -0.73
N ILE A 55 -14.73 -18.25 -1.73
CA ILE A 55 -13.94 -18.99 -2.70
C ILE A 55 -12.46 -18.66 -2.48
N VAL A 56 -11.66 -19.72 -2.29
CA VAL A 56 -10.23 -19.60 -2.00
C VAL A 56 -9.41 -20.20 -3.14
N LYS A 57 -8.45 -19.44 -3.66
CA LYS A 57 -7.40 -19.93 -4.55
C LYS A 57 -6.11 -20.11 -3.76
N ILE A 58 -5.63 -21.34 -3.64
CA ILE A 58 -4.29 -21.62 -3.13
C ILE A 58 -3.29 -21.56 -4.28
N VAL A 59 -2.17 -20.87 -4.07
CA VAL A 59 -1.11 -20.64 -5.04
C VAL A 59 0.16 -21.35 -4.61
N SER A 60 0.74 -22.18 -5.49
CA SER A 60 2.02 -22.82 -5.25
C SER A 60 3.19 -21.85 -5.47
N PRO A 61 4.38 -22.14 -4.93
CA PRO A 61 5.58 -21.34 -5.21
C PRO A 61 5.93 -21.28 -6.71
N GLU A 62 5.68 -22.37 -7.44
CA GLU A 62 5.92 -22.48 -8.88
C GLU A 62 4.95 -21.57 -9.66
N GLU A 63 3.64 -21.66 -9.40
CA GLU A 63 2.63 -20.77 -9.98
C GLU A 63 2.97 -19.30 -9.70
N TYR A 64 3.42 -18.99 -8.47
CA TYR A 64 3.85 -17.65 -8.11
C TYR A 64 4.99 -17.14 -8.99
N ALA A 65 6.08 -17.92 -9.10
CA ALA A 65 7.26 -17.53 -9.87
C ALA A 65 6.96 -17.41 -11.38
N GLU A 66 6.21 -18.34 -11.94
CA GLU A 66 5.83 -18.35 -13.35
C GLU A 66 4.90 -17.20 -13.74
N SER A 67 4.12 -16.67 -12.79
CA SER A 67 3.20 -15.56 -13.05
C SER A 67 3.90 -14.20 -13.17
N ILE A 68 5.06 -14.01 -12.54
CA ILE A 68 5.75 -12.71 -12.44
C ILE A 68 5.98 -12.04 -13.82
N PRO A 69 6.52 -12.71 -14.85
CA PRO A 69 6.74 -12.05 -16.14
C PRO A 69 5.44 -11.53 -16.78
N LYS A 70 4.35 -12.29 -16.64
CA LYS A 70 3.04 -11.91 -17.15
C LYS A 70 2.43 -10.73 -16.40
N ILE A 71 2.56 -10.72 -15.07
CA ILE A 71 2.11 -9.61 -14.21
C ILE A 71 2.88 -8.33 -14.58
N MET A 72 4.20 -8.43 -14.75
CA MET A 72 5.04 -7.29 -15.16
C MET A 72 4.63 -6.75 -16.53
N TRP A 73 4.23 -7.60 -17.44
CA TRP A 73 3.70 -7.19 -18.74
C TRP A 73 2.41 -6.39 -18.62
N TYR A 74 1.49 -6.77 -17.73
CA TYR A 74 0.23 -6.07 -17.54
C TYR A 74 0.39 -4.69 -16.88
N LEU A 75 1.43 -4.53 -16.07
CA LEU A 75 1.64 -3.28 -15.34
C LEU A 75 2.13 -2.12 -16.22
N ASP A 76 2.73 -2.38 -17.36
CA ASP A 76 3.43 -1.42 -18.24
C ASP A 76 4.61 -0.71 -17.56
N ASN A 77 4.44 -0.28 -16.32
CA ASN A 77 5.46 0.33 -15.48
C ASN A 77 5.83 -0.58 -14.31
N PRO A 78 7.09 -0.61 -13.88
CA PRO A 78 7.49 -1.41 -12.74
C PRO A 78 6.88 -0.86 -11.45
N VAL A 79 6.05 -1.66 -10.81
CA VAL A 79 5.54 -1.46 -9.46
C VAL A 79 6.13 -2.56 -8.58
N ALA A 80 6.82 -2.18 -7.51
CA ALA A 80 7.53 -3.13 -6.63
C ALA A 80 6.71 -3.49 -5.38
N ASP A 81 5.43 -3.75 -5.55
CA ASP A 81 4.53 -4.16 -4.48
C ASP A 81 4.37 -5.68 -4.45
N PRO A 82 4.75 -6.37 -3.36
CA PRO A 82 4.60 -7.83 -3.26
C PRO A 82 3.14 -8.30 -3.29
N SER A 83 2.16 -7.42 -3.06
CA SER A 83 0.74 -7.74 -3.14
C SER A 83 0.21 -7.92 -4.57
N LEU A 84 1.02 -7.60 -5.59
CA LEU A 84 0.66 -7.76 -7.00
C LEU A 84 0.30 -9.21 -7.37
N VAL A 85 1.11 -10.17 -6.91
CA VAL A 85 0.89 -11.58 -7.26
C VAL A 85 -0.36 -12.15 -6.60
N PRO A 86 -0.59 -11.95 -5.28
CA PRO A 86 -1.87 -12.28 -4.66
C PRO A 86 -3.08 -11.67 -5.37
N LEU A 87 -2.99 -10.38 -5.71
CA LEU A 87 -4.07 -9.67 -6.41
C LEU A 87 -4.35 -10.28 -7.78
N TYR A 88 -3.31 -10.64 -8.53
CA TYR A 88 -3.46 -11.31 -9.83
C TYR A 88 -4.25 -12.62 -9.71
N PHE A 89 -3.91 -13.47 -8.75
CA PHE A 89 -4.58 -14.77 -8.61
C PHE A 89 -6.00 -14.65 -8.06
N VAL A 90 -6.27 -13.75 -7.13
CA VAL A 90 -7.63 -13.53 -6.62
C VAL A 90 -8.53 -12.93 -7.70
N ALA A 91 -8.02 -12.02 -8.52
CA ALA A 91 -8.77 -11.46 -9.65
C ALA A 91 -9.01 -12.52 -10.75
N GLN A 92 -8.01 -13.37 -11.03
CA GLN A 92 -8.15 -14.50 -11.97
C GLN A 92 -9.21 -15.51 -11.50
N GLU A 93 -9.31 -15.77 -10.20
CA GLU A 93 -10.36 -16.63 -9.66
C GLU A 93 -11.72 -15.97 -9.72
N ALA A 94 -11.82 -14.72 -9.26
CA ALA A 94 -13.07 -13.97 -9.24
C ALA A 94 -13.70 -13.82 -10.62
N ARG A 95 -12.89 -13.63 -11.67
CA ARG A 95 -13.32 -13.54 -13.06
C ARG A 95 -14.17 -14.72 -13.54
N LYS A 96 -13.94 -15.92 -12.99
CA LYS A 96 -14.70 -17.13 -13.37
C LYS A 96 -16.15 -17.09 -12.91
N HIS A 97 -16.46 -16.22 -11.93
CA HIS A 97 -17.74 -16.18 -11.22
C HIS A 97 -18.47 -14.86 -11.37
N VAL A 98 -17.73 -13.74 -11.43
CA VAL A 98 -18.32 -12.39 -11.40
C VAL A 98 -17.65 -11.44 -12.38
N LYS A 99 -18.36 -10.39 -12.82
CA LYS A 99 -17.83 -9.32 -13.69
C LYS A 99 -17.36 -8.08 -12.91
N VAL A 100 -17.81 -7.91 -11.68
CA VAL A 100 -17.50 -6.75 -10.84
C VAL A 100 -17.06 -7.24 -9.47
N VAL A 101 -15.99 -6.65 -8.96
CA VAL A 101 -15.44 -6.95 -7.63
C VAL A 101 -15.28 -5.66 -6.83
N LEU A 102 -15.65 -5.71 -5.57
CA LEU A 102 -15.38 -4.67 -4.58
C LEU A 102 -14.06 -4.99 -3.86
N SER A 103 -13.29 -3.95 -3.57
CA SER A 103 -11.98 -4.07 -2.91
C SER A 103 -11.85 -3.06 -1.77
N GLY A 104 -11.06 -3.40 -0.75
CA GLY A 104 -10.66 -2.50 0.34
C GLY A 104 -9.43 -1.66 0.02
N GLU A 105 -8.89 -1.70 -1.20
CA GLU A 105 -7.72 -0.93 -1.60
C GLU A 105 -7.93 0.58 -1.40
N GLY A 106 -6.94 1.25 -0.82
CA GLY A 106 -6.99 2.67 -0.52
C GLY A 106 -7.62 3.04 0.83
N ALA A 107 -8.13 2.07 1.58
CA ALA A 107 -8.73 2.34 2.89
C ALA A 107 -7.70 2.80 3.93
N ASP A 108 -6.49 2.25 3.90
CA ASP A 108 -5.39 2.65 4.79
C ASP A 108 -5.02 4.12 4.62
N GLU A 109 -4.98 4.61 3.37
CA GLU A 109 -4.70 6.00 3.05
C GLU A 109 -5.83 6.92 3.50
N LEU A 110 -7.09 6.49 3.30
CA LEU A 110 -8.26 7.30 3.64
C LEU A 110 -8.54 7.35 5.14
N PHE A 111 -8.35 6.23 5.84
CA PHE A 111 -8.70 6.09 7.26
C PHE A 111 -7.50 6.04 8.20
N GLY A 112 -6.28 6.18 7.69
CA GLY A 112 -5.06 6.22 8.50
C GLY A 112 -4.66 4.86 9.07
N GLY A 113 -4.85 3.77 8.33
CA GLY A 113 -4.57 2.40 8.79
C GLY A 113 -3.09 2.08 8.96
N TYR A 114 -2.21 2.72 8.21
CA TYR A 114 -0.77 2.46 8.28
C TYR A 114 -0.14 2.87 9.61
N THR A 115 0.70 2.01 10.14
CA THR A 115 1.43 2.28 11.39
C THR A 115 2.28 3.56 11.32
N ILE A 116 2.75 3.95 10.14
CA ILE A 116 3.55 5.16 9.94
C ILE A 116 2.80 6.43 10.32
N TYR A 117 1.47 6.46 10.20
CA TYR A 117 0.64 7.61 10.60
C TYR A 117 0.64 7.87 12.11
N LYS A 118 1.17 6.94 12.92
CA LYS A 118 1.43 7.15 14.36
C LYS A 118 2.74 7.92 14.62
N GLU A 119 3.57 8.11 13.59
CA GLU A 119 4.87 8.78 13.73
C GLU A 119 4.75 10.21 14.33
N PRO A 120 3.84 11.09 13.88
CA PRO A 120 3.71 12.43 14.45
C PRO A 120 3.49 12.42 15.96
N LEU A 121 2.71 11.49 16.47
CA LEU A 121 2.49 11.35 17.92
C LEU A 121 3.78 10.99 18.65
N SER A 122 4.59 10.08 18.11
CA SER A 122 5.87 9.68 18.70
C SER A 122 6.93 10.79 18.65
N LEU A 123 6.84 11.69 17.68
CA LEU A 123 7.78 12.79 17.47
C LEU A 123 7.31 14.13 18.04
N ALA A 124 6.09 14.23 18.55
CA ALA A 124 5.54 15.46 19.15
C ALA A 124 6.45 16.13 20.20
N PRO A 125 7.21 15.39 21.05
CA PRO A 125 8.16 16.02 21.97
C PRO A 125 9.27 16.82 21.27
N PHE A 126 9.68 16.39 20.07
CA PHE A 126 10.73 17.07 19.29
C PHE A 126 10.25 18.38 18.67
N GLU A 127 8.97 18.52 18.42
CA GLU A 127 8.38 19.74 17.85
C GLU A 127 8.45 20.92 18.83
N LYS A 128 8.53 20.63 20.15
CA LYS A 128 8.72 21.63 21.20
C LYS A 128 10.17 22.12 21.33
N ILE A 129 11.11 21.45 20.65
CA ILE A 129 12.53 21.80 20.68
C ILE A 129 12.81 22.86 19.60
N PRO A 130 13.47 23.99 19.93
CA PRO A 130 13.87 24.98 18.93
C PRO A 130 14.68 24.37 17.78
N SER A 131 14.42 24.81 16.56
CA SER A 131 15.00 24.25 15.34
C SER A 131 16.54 24.09 15.34
N PRO A 132 17.35 25.04 15.88
CA PRO A 132 18.80 24.87 15.94
C PRO A 132 19.25 23.70 16.82
N LEU A 133 18.60 23.52 17.99
CA LEU A 133 18.89 22.42 18.91
C LEU A 133 18.44 21.09 18.32
N ARG A 134 17.26 21.07 17.68
CA ARG A 134 16.73 19.90 16.99
C ARG A 134 17.69 19.42 15.89
N ARG A 135 18.23 20.33 15.06
CA ARG A 135 19.25 19.99 14.05
C ARG A 135 20.55 19.46 14.68
N GLY A 136 20.92 19.95 15.86
CA GLY A 136 22.03 19.43 16.64
C GLY A 136 21.85 17.95 17.03
N LEU A 137 20.64 17.55 17.42
CA LEU A 137 20.29 16.16 17.70
C LEU A 137 20.43 15.26 16.46
N GLY A 138 20.11 15.79 15.27
CA GLY A 138 20.31 15.09 14.00
C GLY A 138 21.79 14.82 13.71
N LYS A 139 22.68 15.79 13.95
CA LYS A 139 24.13 15.58 13.83
C LYS A 139 24.64 14.54 14.83
N LEU A 140 24.15 14.56 16.06
CA LEU A 140 24.48 13.56 17.08
C LEU A 140 24.02 12.16 16.63
N SER A 141 22.84 12.02 16.05
CA SER A 141 22.34 10.72 15.56
C SER A 141 23.24 10.10 14.49
N GLN A 142 23.93 10.90 13.67
CA GLN A 142 24.85 10.42 12.64
C GLN A 142 26.13 9.78 13.22
N VAL A 143 26.55 10.20 14.40
CA VAL A 143 27.73 9.65 15.08
C VAL A 143 27.43 8.34 15.82
N LEU A 144 26.17 8.07 16.10
CA LEU A 144 25.75 6.86 16.79
C LEU A 144 25.88 5.62 15.90
N PRO A 145 26.29 4.45 16.45
CA PRO A 145 26.37 3.21 15.70
C PRO A 145 25.05 2.79 15.05
N GLU A 146 25.13 2.12 13.91
CA GLU A 146 23.94 1.50 13.29
C GLU A 146 23.34 0.46 14.23
N GLY A 147 22.01 0.41 14.29
CA GLY A 147 21.27 -0.51 15.16
C GLY A 147 21.11 -0.03 16.61
N MET A 148 21.73 1.08 17.03
CA MET A 148 21.52 1.64 18.36
C MET A 148 20.09 2.08 18.56
N LYS A 149 19.44 1.63 19.64
CA LYS A 149 18.10 2.05 20.02
C LYS A 149 18.03 3.57 20.21
N GLY A 150 17.05 4.21 19.59
CA GLY A 150 16.86 5.66 19.65
C GLY A 150 17.55 6.46 18.54
N LYS A 151 18.55 5.91 17.81
CA LYS A 151 19.21 6.59 16.68
C LYS A 151 18.19 7.05 15.63
N SER A 152 17.31 6.15 15.20
CA SER A 152 16.26 6.44 14.22
C SER A 152 15.27 7.49 14.72
N LEU A 153 14.90 7.45 16.01
CA LEU A 153 14.02 8.43 16.62
C LEU A 153 14.65 9.83 16.65
N LEU A 154 15.92 9.94 17.07
CA LEU A 154 16.67 11.20 17.07
C LEU A 154 16.82 11.76 15.65
N ASN A 155 17.14 10.92 14.70
CA ASN A 155 17.29 11.33 13.30
C ASN A 155 15.95 11.89 12.74
N ARG A 156 14.87 11.13 12.87
CA ARG A 156 13.53 11.56 12.39
C ARG A 156 13.00 12.76 13.15
N GLY A 157 13.20 12.81 14.47
CA GLY A 157 12.80 13.95 15.30
C GLY A 157 13.58 15.24 15.00
N SER A 158 14.77 15.15 14.39
CA SER A 158 15.54 16.31 13.97
C SER A 158 15.06 16.97 12.67
N MET A 159 14.27 16.24 11.88
CA MET A 159 13.76 16.64 10.56
C MET A 159 12.37 17.27 10.68
N THR A 160 12.01 18.13 9.73
CA THR A 160 10.61 18.52 9.51
C THR A 160 9.82 17.34 8.95
N MET A 161 8.49 17.43 8.97
CA MET A 161 7.65 16.41 8.34
C MET A 161 7.98 16.24 6.85
N GLU A 162 8.11 17.33 6.13
CA GLU A 162 8.40 17.37 4.70
C GLU A 162 9.78 16.79 4.33
N GLU A 163 10.75 16.86 5.26
CA GLU A 163 12.07 16.25 5.09
C GLU A 163 12.08 14.74 5.35
N ARG A 164 11.20 14.25 6.24
CA ARG A 164 11.23 12.84 6.68
C ARG A 164 10.18 11.95 6.05
N TYR A 165 9.03 12.53 5.64
CA TYR A 165 7.93 11.79 5.06
C TYR A 165 7.63 12.25 3.64
N TYR A 166 7.76 11.36 2.68
CA TYR A 166 7.51 11.58 1.27
C TYR A 166 6.78 10.39 0.63
N GLY A 167 5.93 9.74 1.40
CA GLY A 167 5.15 8.57 1.03
C GLY A 167 5.59 7.31 1.76
N ASN A 168 4.78 6.28 1.66
CA ASN A 168 4.94 5.04 2.43
C ASN A 168 6.11 4.15 1.94
N ALA A 169 6.63 4.38 0.74
CA ALA A 169 7.64 3.53 0.10
C ALA A 169 9.05 4.15 0.07
N ARG A 170 9.67 4.31 1.23
CA ARG A 170 11.08 4.65 1.28
C ARG A 170 11.96 3.41 1.25
N SER A 171 12.43 2.99 0.07
CA SER A 171 13.31 1.82 -0.07
C SER A 171 14.79 2.14 0.17
N PHE A 172 15.28 3.31 -0.30
CA PHE A 172 16.69 3.68 -0.23
C PHE A 172 16.88 5.11 0.29
N ASN A 173 17.92 5.32 1.11
CA ASN A 173 18.46 6.67 1.31
C ASN A 173 19.37 7.05 0.12
N PHE A 174 19.81 8.31 0.04
CA PHE A 174 20.61 8.80 -1.08
C PHE A 174 21.91 8.04 -1.27
N GLU A 175 22.60 7.69 -0.18
CA GLU A 175 23.87 6.96 -0.22
C GLU A 175 23.72 5.52 -0.70
N GLN A 176 22.63 4.87 -0.28
CA GLN A 176 22.25 3.55 -0.79
C GLN A 176 21.82 3.62 -2.26
N MET A 177 21.07 4.65 -2.64
CA MET A 177 20.66 4.89 -4.03
C MET A 177 21.87 5.08 -4.94
N GLN A 178 22.92 5.82 -4.51
CA GLN A 178 24.14 6.01 -5.30
C GLN A 178 24.90 4.70 -5.56
N ARG A 179 24.74 3.67 -4.71
CA ARG A 179 25.37 2.35 -4.96
C ARG A 179 24.67 1.59 -6.09
N VAL A 180 23.37 1.79 -6.26
CA VAL A 180 22.56 1.13 -7.30
C VAL A 180 22.51 1.99 -8.56
N ILE A 181 22.45 3.32 -8.39
CA ILE A 181 22.39 4.31 -9.44
C ILE A 181 23.55 5.30 -9.25
N PRO A 182 24.77 4.98 -9.72
CA PRO A 182 25.97 5.81 -9.49
C PRO A 182 25.88 7.24 -10.03
N TRP A 183 25.02 7.46 -11.03
CA TRP A 183 24.76 8.78 -11.64
C TRP A 183 23.65 9.56 -10.94
N ALA A 184 23.07 9.05 -9.83
CA ALA A 184 22.07 9.79 -9.07
C ALA A 184 22.65 11.10 -8.54
N LYS A 185 21.95 12.19 -8.76
CA LYS A 185 22.34 13.53 -8.36
C LYS A 185 21.69 13.92 -7.05
N ARG A 186 22.41 14.64 -6.17
CA ARG A 186 21.86 15.15 -4.90
C ARG A 186 20.71 16.16 -5.08
N GLU A 187 20.67 16.80 -6.21
CA GLU A 187 19.62 17.75 -6.63
C GLU A 187 18.27 17.05 -6.92
N TRP A 188 18.26 15.74 -7.14
CA TRP A 188 17.04 14.95 -7.27
C TRP A 188 16.40 14.77 -5.89
N ASP A 189 15.72 15.80 -5.47
CA ASP A 189 15.09 15.87 -4.15
C ASP A 189 13.59 15.55 -4.28
N HIS A 190 13.11 14.64 -3.42
CA HIS A 190 11.68 14.29 -3.38
C HIS A 190 10.77 15.50 -3.18
N ARG A 191 11.28 16.59 -2.59
CA ARG A 191 10.53 17.82 -2.34
C ARG A 191 10.10 18.54 -3.63
N GLU A 192 10.76 18.30 -4.76
CA GLU A 192 10.27 18.82 -6.04
C GLU A 192 8.86 18.29 -6.37
N VAL A 193 8.56 17.05 -5.98
CA VAL A 193 7.25 16.42 -6.17
C VAL A 193 6.32 16.70 -4.97
N THR A 194 6.85 16.61 -3.75
CA THR A 194 6.01 16.62 -2.55
C THR A 194 5.68 18.01 -2.01
N ALA A 195 6.54 19.03 -2.23
CA ALA A 195 6.30 20.38 -1.72
C ALA A 195 4.99 21.02 -2.21
N PRO A 196 4.61 20.92 -3.50
CA PRO A 196 3.33 21.45 -3.96
C PRO A 196 2.11 20.78 -3.30
N ILE A 197 2.24 19.49 -2.95
CA ILE A 197 1.17 18.73 -2.27
C ILE A 197 1.09 19.16 -0.80
N TYR A 198 2.23 19.30 -0.13
CA TYR A 198 2.29 19.79 1.25
C TYR A 198 1.73 21.22 1.39
N ALA A 199 1.97 22.08 0.42
CA ALA A 199 1.41 23.45 0.40
C ALA A 199 -0.12 23.48 0.37
N GLN A 200 -0.76 22.45 -0.18
CA GLN A 200 -2.23 22.33 -0.22
C GLN A 200 -2.84 21.87 1.12
N SER A 201 -2.01 21.43 2.05
CA SER A 201 -2.44 20.84 3.33
C SER A 201 -1.82 21.52 4.56
N GLU A 202 -1.39 22.78 4.43
CA GLU A 202 -0.73 23.50 5.54
C GLU A 202 -1.59 23.60 6.80
N ASP A 203 -2.91 23.77 6.63
CA ASP A 203 -3.88 23.91 7.72
C ASP A 203 -4.36 22.56 8.29
N PHE A 204 -3.92 21.43 7.72
CA PHE A 204 -4.32 20.11 8.17
C PHE A 204 -3.50 19.67 9.39
N ASP A 205 -4.07 18.81 10.22
CA ASP A 205 -3.32 18.14 11.27
C ASP A 205 -2.20 17.25 10.67
N PRO A 206 -1.16 16.90 11.45
CA PRO A 206 -0.01 16.16 10.94
C PRO A 206 -0.34 14.82 10.27
N VAL A 207 -1.34 14.08 10.76
CA VAL A 207 -1.74 12.80 10.16
C VAL A 207 -2.45 13.05 8.84
N ALA A 208 -3.39 13.97 8.81
CA ALA A 208 -4.12 14.35 7.59
C ALA A 208 -3.17 14.87 6.49
N ARG A 209 -2.08 15.58 6.85
CA ARG A 209 -1.04 15.98 5.91
C ARG A 209 -0.32 14.79 5.28
N MET A 210 0.00 13.76 6.08
CA MET A 210 0.61 12.53 5.58
C MET A 210 -0.35 11.77 4.66
N GLN A 211 -1.60 11.61 5.07
CA GLN A 211 -2.64 10.99 4.25
C GLN A 211 -2.86 11.76 2.94
N HIS A 212 -2.93 13.08 3.00
CA HIS A 212 -3.06 13.93 1.81
C HIS A 212 -1.91 13.71 0.82
N LEU A 213 -0.66 13.63 1.34
CA LEU A 213 0.48 13.30 0.49
C LEU A 213 0.32 11.92 -0.17
N ASP A 214 -0.07 10.90 0.60
CA ASP A 214 -0.20 9.55 0.09
C ASP A 214 -1.32 9.42 -0.95
N LEU A 215 -2.42 10.14 -0.81
CA LEU A 215 -3.50 10.18 -1.81
C LEU A 215 -3.01 10.63 -3.19
N PHE A 216 -2.07 11.60 -3.24
CA PHE A 216 -1.55 12.14 -4.49
C PHE A 216 -0.27 11.46 -5.00
N THR A 217 0.38 10.64 -4.19
CA THR A 217 1.63 9.94 -4.52
C THR A 217 1.45 8.42 -4.47
N TRP A 218 1.48 7.83 -3.29
CA TRP A 218 1.46 6.39 -3.04
C TRP A 218 0.18 5.72 -3.56
N MET A 219 -0.97 6.23 -3.15
CA MET A 219 -2.26 5.67 -3.58
C MET A 219 -2.43 5.76 -5.10
N ARG A 220 -2.14 6.92 -5.68
CA ARG A 220 -2.30 7.16 -7.12
C ARG A 220 -1.25 6.43 -7.96
N GLY A 221 0.01 6.38 -7.49
CA GLY A 221 1.15 5.89 -8.26
C GLY A 221 1.46 4.41 -8.07
N ASP A 222 0.91 3.76 -7.03
CA ASP A 222 1.15 2.37 -6.70
C ASP A 222 -0.16 1.61 -6.48
N ILE A 223 -0.91 1.92 -5.43
CA ILE A 223 -2.08 1.16 -4.99
C ILE A 223 -3.14 1.06 -6.08
N LEU A 224 -3.58 2.19 -6.63
CA LEU A 224 -4.63 2.20 -7.65
C LEU A 224 -4.11 1.74 -9.01
N VAL A 225 -2.85 1.99 -9.35
CA VAL A 225 -2.25 1.52 -10.60
C VAL A 225 -2.24 0.00 -10.64
N LYS A 226 -1.75 -0.65 -9.57
CA LYS A 226 -1.74 -2.12 -9.52
C LYS A 226 -3.16 -2.70 -9.58
N ALA A 227 -4.09 -2.13 -8.79
CA ALA A 227 -5.47 -2.58 -8.74
C ALA A 227 -6.15 -2.43 -10.11
N ASP A 228 -5.99 -1.27 -10.75
CA ASP A 228 -6.57 -0.96 -12.05
C ASP A 228 -6.00 -1.89 -13.14
N LYS A 229 -4.68 -1.92 -13.30
CA LYS A 229 -4.01 -2.72 -14.34
C LYS A 229 -4.28 -4.22 -14.20
N ILE A 230 -4.21 -4.77 -13.01
CA ILE A 230 -4.46 -6.21 -12.79
C ILE A 230 -5.93 -6.53 -12.99
N ASN A 231 -6.85 -5.74 -12.44
CA ASN A 231 -8.28 -6.02 -12.56
C ASN A 231 -8.79 -5.79 -13.98
N ILE A 232 -8.39 -4.72 -14.67
CA ILE A 232 -8.79 -4.47 -16.07
C ILE A 232 -8.32 -5.61 -16.95
N CYS A 233 -7.06 -6.00 -16.85
CA CYS A 233 -6.51 -7.09 -17.67
C CYS A 233 -7.19 -8.45 -17.44
N LEU A 234 -7.78 -8.68 -16.26
CA LEU A 234 -8.39 -9.95 -15.90
C LEU A 234 -9.92 -9.93 -15.94
N LEU A 235 -10.57 -8.85 -15.52
CA LEU A 235 -12.02 -8.79 -15.39
C LEU A 235 -12.72 -8.22 -16.62
N TYR A 236 -12.07 -7.31 -17.36
CA TYR A 236 -12.67 -6.60 -18.51
C TYR A 236 -12.31 -7.15 -19.89
N THR A 237 -11.31 -8.03 -20.02
CA THR A 237 -10.70 -8.34 -21.33
C THR A 237 -11.49 -9.27 -22.24
N SER A 238 -12.65 -9.79 -21.87
CA SER A 238 -13.38 -10.72 -22.77
C SER A 238 -14.58 -10.13 -23.47
N ASP A 239 -15.22 -9.07 -22.98
CA ASP A 239 -16.49 -8.61 -23.52
C ASP A 239 -16.49 -7.19 -24.12
N ALA A 240 -15.60 -6.29 -23.67
CA ALA A 240 -15.56 -4.93 -24.20
C ALA A 240 -14.99 -4.82 -25.63
N ALA A 241 -14.17 -5.78 -26.03
CA ALA A 241 -13.64 -5.87 -27.41
C ALA A 241 -14.58 -6.61 -28.37
N ASP A 242 -15.47 -7.46 -27.84
CA ASP A 242 -16.42 -8.24 -28.64
C ASP A 242 -17.81 -7.57 -28.79
N GLU A 243 -18.15 -6.59 -27.95
CA GLU A 243 -19.42 -5.85 -28.04
C GLU A 243 -19.34 -4.61 -28.94
N GLY A 244 -18.43 -4.58 -29.90
CA GLY A 244 -18.43 -3.69 -31.06
C GLY A 244 -18.86 -2.25 -30.77
N LEU A 245 -17.94 -1.41 -30.29
CA LEU A 245 -18.06 0.05 -30.42
C LEU A 245 -17.40 0.50 -31.72
#